data_de28b7174aa1e6e93fb8f2b1f9958206
#
_entry.id   de28b7174aa1e6e93fb8f2b1f9958206
#
_cell.length_a   1.000
_cell.length_b   1.000
_cell.length_c   1.000
_cell.angle_alpha   90.00
_cell.angle_beta   90.00
_cell.angle_gamma   90.00
#
_symmetry.space_group_name_H-M   'P 1'
#
loop_
_entity.id
_entity.type
_entity.pdbx_description
1 polymer ?
#
loop_
_entity_poly.entity_id
_entity_poly.type
_entity_poly.pdbx_seq_one_letter_code
_entity_poly.pdbx_strand_id
1 'polypeptide(L)'
;MTGEHCYVIASGPSLIGFDFDELPDGYRIGANRSGWLADCDALVTVDRNFHRREQERLEAFEGEVHVCITDNALHIPGVTYWEFEHNAPGLALGQGRLTGSNSGFAALNLAVQKGFTDIALLGFDFKWNAGRSHFHEGYNQRFNVDSSLGRWARAFDAVPGQLQDRGVTVTNFVGPMGSRVTAFPTAPLSDLL
;
A
#
# COMPACT_ATOMS: atom_id res chain seq x y z
N MET A 1 12.21 17.29 11.86
CA MET A 1 11.21 17.09 10.79
C MET A 1 9.89 16.92 11.48
N THR A 2 8.95 17.82 11.27
CA THR A 2 7.58 17.75 11.80
C THR A 2 6.96 16.48 11.21
N GLY A 3 6.40 15.62 12.07
CA GLY A 3 5.79 14.36 11.64
C GLY A 3 4.61 14.62 10.73
N GLU A 4 4.86 14.70 9.43
CA GLU A 4 3.80 14.77 8.43
C GLU A 4 3.03 13.46 8.46
N HIS A 5 1.71 13.56 8.45
CA HIS A 5 0.84 12.40 8.41
C HIS A 5 0.92 11.74 7.05
N CYS A 6 0.95 10.40 7.00
CA CYS A 6 1.01 9.64 5.75
C CYS A 6 -0.15 8.66 5.64
N TYR A 7 -0.89 8.76 4.57
CA TYR A 7 -1.91 7.78 4.18
C TYR A 7 -1.31 6.75 3.24
N VAL A 8 -1.31 5.49 3.64
CA VAL A 8 -0.95 4.37 2.76
C VAL A 8 -2.23 3.70 2.30
N ILE A 9 -2.53 3.81 1.00
CA ILE A 9 -3.82 3.46 0.42
C ILE A 9 -3.68 2.18 -0.42
N ALA A 10 -4.23 1.07 0.09
CA ALA A 10 -4.36 -0.18 -0.63
C ALA A 10 -5.71 -0.24 -1.37
N SER A 11 -6.10 -1.40 -1.86
CA SER A 11 -7.27 -1.53 -2.74
C SER A 11 -8.45 -2.29 -2.11
N GLY A 12 -8.50 -2.42 -0.79
CA GLY A 12 -9.53 -3.20 -0.12
C GLY A 12 -10.96 -2.68 -0.31
N PRO A 13 -11.97 -3.56 -0.26
CA PRO A 13 -13.35 -3.20 -0.54
C PRO A 13 -14.00 -2.27 0.50
N SER A 14 -13.38 -2.02 1.66
CA SER A 14 -13.85 -1.00 2.61
C SER A 14 -13.86 0.41 2.03
N LEU A 15 -13.09 0.65 0.96
CA LEU A 15 -13.01 1.94 0.27
C LEU A 15 -14.07 2.11 -0.84
N ILE A 16 -15.03 1.19 -0.98
CA ILE A 16 -16.14 1.36 -1.93
C ILE A 16 -16.98 2.57 -1.50
N GLY A 17 -17.00 3.61 -2.35
CA GLY A 17 -17.75 4.85 -2.09
C GLY A 17 -17.06 5.79 -1.09
N PHE A 18 -15.82 5.53 -0.72
CA PHE A 18 -15.02 6.45 0.10
C PHE A 18 -14.60 7.66 -0.74
N ASP A 19 -14.82 8.85 -0.23
CA ASP A 19 -14.40 10.10 -0.86
C ASP A 19 -12.98 10.46 -0.37
N PHE A 20 -12.01 10.36 -1.26
CA PHE A 20 -10.62 10.68 -0.93
C PHE A 20 -10.35 12.18 -0.85
N ASP A 21 -11.24 13.02 -1.38
CA ASP A 21 -11.11 14.46 -1.31
C ASP A 21 -11.45 15.00 0.09
N GLU A 22 -12.18 14.21 0.90
CA GLU A 22 -12.48 14.53 2.29
C GLU A 22 -11.33 14.18 3.26
N LEU A 23 -10.28 13.45 2.81
CA LEU A 23 -9.12 13.17 3.67
C LEU A 23 -8.40 14.47 4.05
N PRO A 24 -8.06 14.65 5.33
CA PRO A 24 -7.19 15.74 5.77
C PRO A 24 -5.86 15.79 5.00
N ASP A 25 -5.21 16.97 5.04
CA ASP A 25 -3.90 17.14 4.43
C ASP A 25 -2.89 16.12 4.96
N GLY A 26 -2.12 15.53 4.04
CA GLY A 26 -1.14 14.52 4.34
C GLY A 26 -0.55 13.91 3.08
N TYR A 27 0.61 13.30 3.20
CA TYR A 27 1.26 12.61 2.09
C TYR A 27 0.55 11.29 1.79
N ARG A 28 0.24 11.03 0.52
CA ARG A 28 -0.53 9.85 0.10
C ARG A 28 0.34 8.91 -0.72
N ILE A 29 0.42 7.64 -0.31
CA ILE A 29 1.12 6.58 -1.05
C ILE A 29 0.12 5.51 -1.46
N GLY A 30 -0.14 5.36 -2.75
CA GLY A 30 -1.09 4.40 -3.29
C GLY A 30 -0.42 3.10 -3.78
N ALA A 31 -1.05 1.97 -3.48
CA ALA A 31 -0.66 0.68 -4.02
C ALA A 31 -1.36 0.42 -5.36
N ASN A 32 -0.60 0.25 -6.45
CA ASN A 32 -1.13 0.02 -7.80
C ASN A 32 -2.12 1.14 -8.22
N ARG A 33 -3.35 0.77 -8.62
CA ARG A 33 -4.37 1.72 -9.10
C ARG A 33 -4.82 2.73 -8.05
N SER A 34 -4.67 2.43 -6.78
CA SER A 34 -4.99 3.39 -5.73
C SER A 34 -4.15 4.67 -5.84
N GLY A 35 -2.96 4.60 -6.45
CA GLY A 35 -2.11 5.76 -6.70
C GLY A 35 -2.81 6.89 -7.44
N TRP A 36 -3.53 6.58 -8.52
CA TRP A 36 -4.25 7.60 -9.29
C TRP A 36 -5.73 7.70 -8.95
N LEU A 37 -6.35 6.68 -8.32
CA LEU A 37 -7.75 6.74 -7.93
C LEU A 37 -7.99 7.55 -6.64
N ALA A 38 -6.94 7.71 -5.82
CA ALA A 38 -6.97 8.45 -4.57
C ALA A 38 -6.07 9.71 -4.62
N ASP A 39 -5.68 10.15 -5.82
CA ASP A 39 -4.84 11.32 -6.06
C ASP A 39 -3.62 11.34 -5.14
N CYS A 40 -2.75 10.32 -5.28
CA CYS A 40 -1.62 10.12 -4.40
C CYS A 40 -0.36 10.84 -4.87
N ASP A 41 0.47 11.28 -3.91
CA ASP A 41 1.81 11.85 -4.16
C ASP A 41 2.81 10.80 -4.65
N ALA A 42 2.60 9.54 -4.28
CA ALA A 42 3.43 8.42 -4.72
C ALA A 42 2.60 7.17 -5.03
N LEU A 43 3.09 6.38 -5.99
CA LEU A 43 2.54 5.08 -6.36
C LEU A 43 3.60 4.00 -6.18
N VAL A 44 3.23 2.87 -5.57
CA VAL A 44 4.10 1.70 -5.41
C VAL A 44 3.49 0.49 -6.09
N THR A 45 4.30 -0.26 -6.85
CA THR A 45 3.89 -1.56 -7.42
C THR A 45 4.97 -2.61 -7.27
N VAL A 46 4.54 -3.83 -6.91
CA VAL A 46 5.33 -5.07 -6.97
C VAL A 46 4.78 -6.02 -8.05
N ASP A 47 3.73 -5.61 -8.76
CA ASP A 47 3.03 -6.44 -9.75
C ASP A 47 3.57 -6.18 -11.15
N ARG A 48 4.34 -7.17 -11.67
CA ARG A 48 4.90 -7.14 -13.02
C ARG A 48 3.82 -6.97 -14.11
N ASN A 49 2.66 -7.62 -13.95
CA ASN A 49 1.59 -7.52 -14.94
C ASN A 49 0.93 -6.14 -14.90
N PHE A 50 0.79 -5.56 -13.73
CA PHE A 50 0.34 -4.18 -13.57
C PHE A 50 1.32 -3.23 -14.25
N HIS A 51 2.61 -3.30 -13.93
CA HIS A 51 3.66 -2.48 -14.53
C HIS A 51 3.63 -2.54 -16.07
N ARG A 52 3.52 -3.75 -16.65
CA ARG A 52 3.46 -3.92 -18.11
C ARG A 52 2.21 -3.34 -18.77
N ARG A 53 1.06 -3.44 -18.13
CA ARG A 53 -0.21 -3.00 -18.71
C ARG A 53 -0.46 -1.52 -18.56
N GLU A 54 0.10 -0.90 -17.54
CA GLU A 54 -0.21 0.48 -17.16
C GLU A 54 0.99 1.42 -17.43
N GLN A 55 1.91 1.02 -18.32
CA GLN A 55 3.13 1.81 -18.63
C GLN A 55 2.85 3.27 -18.93
N GLU A 56 1.93 3.55 -19.85
CA GLU A 56 1.58 4.92 -20.26
C GLU A 56 1.04 5.75 -19.07
N ARG A 57 0.28 5.10 -18.19
CA ARG A 57 -0.23 5.76 -16.97
C ARG A 57 0.83 5.98 -15.92
N LEU A 58 1.77 5.05 -15.79
CA LEU A 58 2.90 5.20 -14.86
C LEU A 58 3.83 6.32 -15.33
N GLU A 59 4.05 6.44 -16.64
CA GLU A 59 4.83 7.52 -17.25
C GLU A 59 4.15 8.89 -17.11
N ALA A 60 2.82 8.92 -17.20
CA ALA A 60 2.02 10.14 -17.08
C ALA A 60 1.65 10.50 -15.62
N PHE A 61 2.06 9.69 -14.64
CA PHE A 61 1.74 9.96 -13.24
C PHE A 61 2.52 11.18 -12.73
N GLU A 62 1.82 12.18 -12.20
CA GLU A 62 2.45 13.46 -11.79
C GLU A 62 3.24 13.34 -10.49
N GLY A 63 3.01 12.28 -9.68
CA GLY A 63 3.72 11.99 -8.45
C GLY A 63 4.94 11.08 -8.64
N GLU A 64 5.47 10.56 -7.53
CA GLU A 64 6.58 9.62 -7.55
C GLU A 64 6.10 8.20 -7.90
N VAL A 65 6.77 7.52 -8.81
CA VAL A 65 6.49 6.11 -9.15
C VAL A 65 7.62 5.22 -8.65
N HIS A 66 7.26 4.24 -7.82
CA HIS A 66 8.18 3.27 -7.22
C HIS A 66 7.85 1.85 -7.69
N VAL A 67 8.78 1.22 -8.38
CA VAL A 67 8.61 -0.11 -8.95
C VAL A 67 9.56 -1.09 -8.30
N CYS A 68 9.00 -2.16 -7.75
CA CYS A 68 9.71 -3.21 -7.02
C CYS A 68 9.70 -4.51 -7.83
N ILE A 69 10.37 -4.49 -8.99
CA ILE A 69 10.41 -5.61 -9.93
C ILE A 69 11.86 -5.82 -10.36
N THR A 70 12.30 -7.07 -10.37
CA THR A 70 13.67 -7.45 -10.74
C THR A 70 13.94 -7.53 -12.24
N ASP A 71 12.92 -7.31 -13.06
CA ASP A 71 13.03 -7.41 -14.54
C ASP A 71 13.38 -6.06 -15.16
N ASN A 72 14.61 -5.89 -15.58
CA ASN A 72 15.13 -4.67 -16.19
C ASN A 72 14.67 -4.46 -17.65
N ALA A 73 13.82 -5.33 -18.19
CA ALA A 73 13.41 -5.27 -19.60
C ALA A 73 12.47 -4.10 -19.95
N LEU A 74 11.88 -3.47 -18.94
CA LEU A 74 10.89 -2.40 -19.10
C LEU A 74 11.25 -1.23 -18.18
N HIS A 75 12.19 -0.41 -18.61
CA HIS A 75 12.57 0.80 -17.88
C HIS A 75 11.71 1.98 -18.35
N ILE A 76 10.91 2.55 -17.45
CA ILE A 76 10.10 3.74 -17.71
C ILE A 76 10.88 4.96 -17.20
N PRO A 77 11.11 6.02 -18.01
CA PRO A 77 11.76 7.23 -17.57
C PRO A 77 11.03 7.87 -16.36
N GLY A 78 11.79 8.41 -15.42
CA GLY A 78 11.22 9.07 -14.22
C GLY A 78 10.78 8.12 -13.11
N VAL A 79 10.80 6.81 -13.34
CA VAL A 79 10.41 5.80 -12.34
C VAL A 79 11.60 5.36 -11.50
N THR A 80 11.41 5.27 -10.19
CA THR A 80 12.39 4.72 -9.24
C THR A 80 12.24 3.21 -9.14
N TYR A 81 13.28 2.48 -9.49
CA TYR A 81 13.33 1.02 -9.36
C TYR A 81 14.05 0.60 -8.10
N TRP A 82 13.41 -0.26 -7.29
CA TRP A 82 13.92 -0.74 -6.03
C TRP A 82 14.42 -2.17 -6.13
N GLU A 83 15.52 -2.46 -5.43
CA GLU A 83 15.83 -3.85 -5.10
C GLU A 83 14.71 -4.40 -4.20
N PHE A 84 14.12 -5.53 -4.58
CA PHE A 84 12.93 -6.04 -3.89
C PHE A 84 13.13 -7.47 -3.40
N GLU A 85 12.99 -7.66 -2.10
CA GLU A 85 13.01 -8.98 -1.48
C GLU A 85 11.58 -9.46 -1.21
N HIS A 86 11.13 -10.36 -2.08
CA HIS A 86 9.77 -10.87 -2.04
C HIS A 86 9.56 -11.82 -0.86
N ASN A 87 8.50 -11.58 -0.06
CA ASN A 87 8.15 -12.35 1.15
C ASN A 87 9.22 -12.36 2.26
N ALA A 88 10.16 -11.44 2.28
CA ALA A 88 11.03 -11.28 3.44
C ALA A 88 10.22 -10.88 4.68
N PRO A 89 10.57 -11.36 5.86
CA PRO A 89 9.89 -10.97 7.09
C PRO A 89 10.22 -9.53 7.47
N GLY A 90 9.18 -8.73 7.74
CA GLY A 90 9.33 -7.35 8.16
C GLY A 90 9.72 -6.37 7.05
N LEU A 91 10.07 -5.15 7.46
CA LEU A 91 10.42 -4.05 6.56
C LEU A 91 11.92 -4.06 6.24
N ALA A 92 12.28 -3.75 5.00
CA ALA A 92 13.64 -3.35 4.66
C ALA A 92 13.90 -1.95 5.21
N LEU A 93 14.96 -1.79 5.96
CA LEU A 93 15.30 -0.54 6.63
C LEU A 93 16.59 0.08 6.08
N GLY A 94 17.16 -0.55 5.05
CA GLY A 94 18.32 -0.06 4.29
C GLY A 94 17.90 0.69 3.02
N GLN A 95 18.73 1.64 2.59
CA GLN A 95 18.49 2.42 1.37
C GLN A 95 18.48 1.54 0.12
N GLY A 96 17.64 1.90 -0.85
CA GLY A 96 17.57 1.26 -2.16
C GLY A 96 16.85 -0.09 -2.21
N ARG A 97 16.35 -0.58 -1.08
CA ARG A 97 15.65 -1.87 -0.98
C ARG A 97 14.27 -1.72 -0.33
N LEU A 98 13.28 -2.40 -0.90
CA LEU A 98 11.97 -2.60 -0.28
C LEU A 98 11.69 -4.09 -0.14
N THR A 99 10.83 -4.45 0.79
CA THR A 99 10.35 -5.82 1.00
C THR A 99 8.83 -5.87 0.94
N GLY A 100 8.29 -7.07 0.85
CA GLY A 100 6.88 -7.31 1.04
C GLY A 100 6.33 -8.49 0.24
N SER A 101 5.10 -8.82 0.54
CA SER A 101 4.34 -9.86 -0.15
C SER A 101 3.32 -9.30 -1.16
N ASN A 102 3.10 -7.97 -1.12
CA ASN A 102 2.15 -7.25 -1.97
C ASN A 102 2.49 -5.76 -2.01
N SER A 103 1.89 -5.02 -2.95
CA SER A 103 2.16 -3.60 -3.16
C SER A 103 1.80 -2.72 -1.94
N GLY A 104 0.76 -3.06 -1.18
CA GLY A 104 0.40 -2.33 0.04
C GLY A 104 1.47 -2.45 1.12
N PHE A 105 2.07 -3.64 1.29
CA PHE A 105 3.19 -3.82 2.21
C PHE A 105 4.42 -3.01 1.78
N ALA A 106 4.75 -3.05 0.49
CA ALA A 106 5.85 -2.26 -0.06
C ALA A 106 5.60 -0.74 0.10
N ALA A 107 4.35 -0.30 -0.02
CA ALA A 107 3.96 1.09 0.22
C ALA A 107 4.15 1.52 1.68
N LEU A 108 3.77 0.67 2.66
CA LEU A 108 4.10 0.90 4.07
C LEU A 108 5.62 0.95 4.29
N ASN A 109 6.37 0.04 3.67
CA ASN A 109 7.83 0.04 3.77
C ASN A 109 8.44 1.35 3.22
N LEU A 110 7.92 1.85 2.09
CA LEU A 110 8.33 3.14 1.51
C LEU A 110 8.01 4.30 2.47
N ALA A 111 6.80 4.34 3.05
CA ALA A 111 6.41 5.38 4.01
C ALA A 111 7.41 5.47 5.18
N VAL A 112 7.77 4.32 5.76
CA VAL A 112 8.76 4.26 6.86
C VAL A 112 10.15 4.72 6.39
N GLN A 113 10.58 4.36 5.18
CA GLN A 113 11.88 4.80 4.64
C GLN A 113 11.91 6.28 4.29
N LYS A 114 10.78 6.87 3.90
CA LYS A 114 10.62 8.32 3.70
C LYS A 114 10.66 9.10 5.04
N GLY A 115 10.58 8.40 6.18
CA GLY A 115 10.70 9.00 7.51
C GLY A 115 9.37 9.44 8.13
N PHE A 116 8.23 9.00 7.58
CA PHE A 116 6.93 9.24 8.21
C PHE A 116 6.82 8.46 9.52
N THR A 117 6.32 9.13 10.55
CA THR A 117 6.17 8.56 11.90
C THR A 117 4.74 8.37 12.35
N ASP A 118 3.78 8.96 11.63
CA ASP A 118 2.35 8.77 11.83
C ASP A 118 1.71 8.30 10.53
N ILE A 119 1.31 7.02 10.47
CA ILE A 119 0.89 6.36 9.24
C ILE A 119 -0.53 5.78 9.41
N ALA A 120 -1.44 6.19 8.54
CA ALA A 120 -2.77 5.63 8.40
C ALA A 120 -2.83 4.63 7.24
N LEU A 121 -3.26 3.40 7.51
CA LEU A 121 -3.52 2.38 6.50
C LEU A 121 -4.99 2.41 6.10
N LEU A 122 -5.29 2.53 4.80
CA LEU A 122 -6.63 2.51 4.23
C LEU A 122 -6.77 1.38 3.22
N GLY A 123 -7.87 0.62 3.30
CA GLY A 123 -8.12 -0.47 2.36
C GLY A 123 -7.24 -1.70 2.55
N PHE A 124 -6.71 -1.92 3.75
CA PHE A 124 -5.94 -3.12 4.12
C PHE A 124 -6.83 -4.23 4.67
N ASP A 125 -7.96 -4.48 4.01
CA ASP A 125 -8.96 -5.43 4.49
C ASP A 125 -8.53 -6.88 4.36
N PHE A 126 -7.92 -7.22 3.24
CA PHE A 126 -7.60 -8.61 2.83
C PHE A 126 -8.81 -9.55 2.95
N LYS A 127 -9.98 -9.05 2.61
CA LYS A 127 -11.27 -9.74 2.66
C LYS A 127 -12.05 -9.57 1.37
N TRP A 128 -13.03 -10.42 1.17
CA TRP A 128 -14.07 -10.26 0.14
C TRP A 128 -15.26 -9.52 0.73
N ASN A 129 -15.81 -8.59 -0.03
CA ASN A 129 -17.10 -7.96 0.27
C ASN A 129 -18.00 -8.04 -0.97
N ALA A 130 -19.16 -8.68 -0.85
CA ALA A 130 -20.15 -8.84 -1.93
C ALA A 130 -19.54 -9.30 -3.28
N GLY A 131 -18.61 -10.26 -3.23
CA GLY A 131 -17.93 -10.79 -4.42
C GLY A 131 -16.79 -9.89 -4.95
N ARG A 132 -16.40 -8.83 -4.25
CA ARG A 132 -15.30 -7.94 -4.60
C ARG A 132 -14.16 -8.04 -3.58
N SER A 133 -12.93 -8.08 -4.07
CA SER A 133 -11.72 -8.01 -3.25
C SER A 133 -11.05 -6.63 -3.31
N HIS A 134 -11.54 -5.73 -4.21
CA HIS A 134 -11.03 -4.39 -4.43
C HIS A 134 -12.17 -3.37 -4.50
N PHE A 135 -11.90 -2.11 -4.11
CA PHE A 135 -12.90 -1.04 -4.21
C PHE A 135 -13.14 -0.58 -5.66
N HIS A 136 -12.21 -0.86 -6.58
CA HIS A 136 -12.28 -0.51 -7.99
C HIS A 136 -12.43 -1.73 -8.89
N GLU A 137 -12.82 -1.51 -10.14
CA GLU A 137 -12.93 -2.53 -11.18
C GLU A 137 -11.61 -2.75 -11.94
N GLY A 138 -11.57 -3.79 -12.77
CA GLY A 138 -10.45 -4.05 -13.69
C GLY A 138 -9.31 -4.89 -13.12
N TYR A 139 -9.46 -5.44 -11.92
CA TYR A 139 -8.53 -6.45 -11.39
C TYR A 139 -9.04 -7.86 -11.70
N ASN A 140 -8.14 -8.74 -12.16
CA ASN A 140 -8.52 -10.14 -12.36
C ASN A 140 -8.62 -10.85 -11.01
N GLN A 141 -9.86 -10.96 -10.51
CA GLN A 141 -10.16 -11.49 -9.18
C GLN A 141 -9.80 -12.97 -9.00
N ARG A 142 -9.49 -13.70 -10.10
CA ARG A 142 -9.17 -15.14 -10.06
C ARG A 142 -7.95 -15.50 -9.21
N PHE A 143 -7.06 -14.54 -8.95
CA PHE A 143 -5.84 -14.75 -8.15
C PHE A 143 -5.99 -14.40 -6.67
N ASN A 144 -7.08 -13.74 -6.28
CA ASN A 144 -7.34 -13.35 -4.90
C ASN A 144 -8.12 -14.45 -4.16
N VAL A 145 -7.56 -15.65 -4.15
CA VAL A 145 -8.11 -16.73 -3.32
C VAL A 145 -7.93 -16.40 -1.84
N ASP A 146 -8.84 -16.87 -1.01
CA ASP A 146 -8.90 -16.57 0.42
C ASP A 146 -7.58 -16.89 1.16
N SER A 147 -6.90 -17.98 0.77
CA SER A 147 -5.59 -18.37 1.30
C SER A 147 -4.48 -17.35 0.99
N SER A 148 -4.51 -16.71 -0.18
CA SER A 148 -3.55 -15.66 -0.54
C SER A 148 -3.79 -14.39 0.27
N LEU A 149 -5.06 -13.96 0.43
CA LEU A 149 -5.41 -12.80 1.24
C LEU A 149 -4.97 -12.99 2.70
N GLY A 150 -5.21 -14.17 3.28
CA GLY A 150 -4.76 -14.48 4.64
C GLY A 150 -3.23 -14.50 4.79
N ARG A 151 -2.49 -15.00 3.80
CA ARG A 151 -1.03 -14.98 3.81
C ARG A 151 -0.47 -13.56 3.73
N TRP A 152 -1.03 -12.72 2.86
CA TRP A 152 -0.62 -11.32 2.72
C TRP A 152 -0.90 -10.50 3.98
N ALA A 153 -2.02 -10.75 4.65
CA ALA A 153 -2.32 -10.09 5.92
C ALA A 153 -1.31 -10.47 7.02
N ARG A 154 -0.98 -11.75 7.15
CA ARG A 154 0.01 -12.22 8.15
C ARG A 154 1.43 -11.71 7.92
N ALA A 155 1.77 -11.24 6.71
CA ALA A 155 3.08 -10.65 6.47
C ALA A 155 3.35 -9.42 7.36
N PHE A 156 2.31 -8.73 7.81
CA PHE A 156 2.42 -7.58 8.69
C PHE A 156 2.76 -7.94 10.15
N ASP A 157 2.59 -9.19 10.58
CA ASP A 157 2.81 -9.63 11.97
C ASP A 157 4.26 -9.42 12.45
N ALA A 158 5.22 -9.37 11.52
CA ALA A 158 6.64 -9.14 11.81
C ALA A 158 7.05 -7.66 11.92
N VAL A 159 6.11 -6.72 11.68
CA VAL A 159 6.42 -5.29 11.51
C VAL A 159 6.41 -4.48 12.82
N PRO A 160 5.49 -4.72 13.80
CA PRO A 160 5.31 -3.82 14.94
C PRO A 160 6.57 -3.52 15.74
N GLY A 161 7.41 -4.52 16.02
CA GLY A 161 8.66 -4.32 16.75
C GLY A 161 9.62 -3.36 16.03
N GLN A 162 9.74 -3.49 14.71
CA GLN A 162 10.60 -2.61 13.91
C GLN A 162 10.11 -1.15 13.90
N LEU A 163 8.80 -0.93 13.98
CA LEU A 163 8.18 0.40 14.04
C LEU A 163 8.37 1.04 15.41
N GLN A 164 8.18 0.27 16.49
CA GLN A 164 8.36 0.73 17.86
C GLN A 164 9.77 1.28 18.08
N ASP A 165 10.80 0.58 17.59
CA ASP A 165 12.20 0.98 17.69
C ASP A 165 12.50 2.33 16.97
N ARG A 166 11.59 2.76 16.10
CA ARG A 166 11.70 4.01 15.31
C ARG A 166 10.74 5.10 15.74
N GLY A 167 9.90 4.85 16.73
CA GLY A 167 8.85 5.78 17.14
C GLY A 167 7.80 5.99 16.05
N VAL A 168 7.56 4.98 15.19
CA VAL A 168 6.54 5.03 14.13
C VAL A 168 5.24 4.44 14.65
N THR A 169 4.17 5.21 14.55
CA THR A 169 2.80 4.79 14.84
C THR A 169 2.08 4.43 13.55
N VAL A 170 1.42 3.28 13.53
CA VAL A 170 0.58 2.84 12.42
C VAL A 170 -0.81 2.52 12.93
N THR A 171 -1.84 3.11 12.33
CA THR A 171 -3.26 2.80 12.59
C THR A 171 -3.90 2.25 11.32
N ASN A 172 -4.58 1.11 11.42
CA ASN A 172 -5.32 0.53 10.31
C ASN A 172 -6.79 0.98 10.38
N PHE A 173 -7.17 1.90 9.50
CA PHE A 173 -8.55 2.40 9.41
C PHE A 173 -9.42 1.44 8.60
N VAL A 174 -10.45 0.93 9.25
CA VAL A 174 -11.24 -0.18 8.74
C VAL A 174 -12.71 0.17 8.55
N GLY A 175 -13.32 -0.38 7.50
CA GLY A 175 -14.76 -0.37 7.34
C GLY A 175 -15.47 -1.35 8.28
N PRO A 176 -16.83 -1.47 8.21
CA PRO A 176 -17.63 -2.29 9.12
C PRO A 176 -17.24 -3.78 9.14
N MET A 177 -16.63 -4.28 8.08
CA MET A 177 -16.17 -5.69 8.00
C MET A 177 -14.83 -5.94 8.70
N GLY A 178 -14.16 -4.89 9.17
CA GLY A 178 -12.83 -4.96 9.75
C GLY A 178 -11.76 -5.46 8.77
N SER A 179 -10.60 -5.82 9.28
CA SER A 179 -9.43 -6.27 8.50
C SER A 179 -8.94 -7.65 8.97
N ARG A 180 -8.16 -8.33 8.11
CA ARG A 180 -7.34 -9.48 8.51
C ARG A 180 -5.95 -9.07 9.01
N VAL A 181 -5.54 -7.83 8.81
CA VAL A 181 -4.32 -7.29 9.40
C VAL A 181 -4.61 -6.98 10.86
N THR A 182 -4.04 -7.76 11.75
CA THR A 182 -4.21 -7.66 13.20
C THR A 182 -2.96 -7.12 13.90
N ALA A 183 -1.92 -6.83 13.14
CA ALA A 183 -0.64 -6.36 13.64
C ALA A 183 -0.67 -4.93 14.21
N PHE A 184 -1.66 -4.12 13.81
CA PHE A 184 -1.77 -2.71 14.19
C PHE A 184 -3.08 -2.42 14.90
N PRO A 185 -3.15 -1.36 15.74
CA PRO A 185 -4.40 -0.81 16.23
C PRO A 185 -5.34 -0.49 15.07
N THR A 186 -6.64 -0.66 15.29
CA THR A 186 -7.67 -0.31 14.31
C THR A 186 -8.54 0.84 14.79
N ALA A 187 -8.98 1.68 13.85
CA ALA A 187 -9.99 2.71 14.05
C ALA A 187 -11.04 2.64 12.93
N PRO A 188 -12.26 3.14 13.14
CA PRO A 188 -13.24 3.27 12.08
C PRO A 188 -12.74 4.17 10.96
N LEU A 189 -13.05 3.82 9.69
CA LEU A 189 -12.70 4.65 8.54
C LEU A 189 -13.35 6.04 8.62
N SER A 190 -14.52 6.15 9.26
CA SER A 190 -15.20 7.41 9.52
C SER A 190 -14.47 8.37 10.46
N ASP A 191 -13.50 7.90 11.23
CA ASP A 191 -12.75 8.74 12.17
C ASP A 191 -11.64 9.55 11.47
N LEU A 192 -11.46 9.33 10.16
CA LEU A 192 -10.55 10.09 9.31
C LEU A 192 -11.14 11.38 8.74
N LEU A 193 -12.48 11.51 8.75
CA LEU A 193 -13.23 12.57 8.09
C LEU A 193 -13.71 13.64 9.09
#